data_fe2690b7e0ddf05966f5a2d1e18ccc8e
#
_entry.id   fe2690b7e0ddf05966f5a2d1e18ccc8e
#
_cell.length_a   1.000
_cell.length_b   1.000
_cell.length_c   1.000
_cell.angle_alpha   90.00
_cell.angle_beta   90.00
_cell.angle_gamma   90.00
#
_symmetry.space_group_name_H-M   'P 1'
#
loop_
_entity.id
_entity.type
_entity.pdbx_description
1 polymer ?
#
loop_
_entity_poly.entity_id
_entity_poly.type
_entity_poly.pdbx_seq_one_letter_code
_entity_poly.pdbx_strand_id
1 'polypeptide(L)'
;MKTALIIASLLMATFVIYLFILGAMSRNGKAPGLIEGSLARCPDKPNCVCSEYDKDTRHYITPIAIPERGTDHLLSNIKNTIIDMGGSMQAETGQYLAASFSSDLFGFVDDFEVRIDLSRHVIHVRSASRVGTSDLGVNRKRAEAFSKRISRMMPSMEQSSIAPSGPG
;
A
#
# COMPACT_ATOMS: atom_id res chain seq x y z
N MET A 1 -33.31 -11.29 -32.02
CA MET A 1 -33.21 -10.49 -30.79
C MET A 1 -33.11 -11.36 -29.53
N LYS A 2 -34.04 -12.29 -29.26
CA LYS A 2 -34.01 -13.15 -28.03
C LYS A 2 -32.72 -13.95 -27.90
N THR A 3 -32.25 -14.60 -28.98
CA THR A 3 -31.02 -15.40 -28.95
C THR A 3 -29.76 -14.56 -28.66
N ALA A 4 -29.66 -13.35 -29.22
CA ALA A 4 -28.55 -12.43 -28.96
C ALA A 4 -28.53 -11.96 -27.49
N LEU A 5 -29.71 -11.70 -26.91
CA LEU A 5 -29.81 -11.36 -25.48
C LEU A 5 -29.41 -12.53 -24.55
N ILE A 6 -29.79 -13.76 -24.90
CA ILE A 6 -29.39 -14.96 -24.15
C ILE A 6 -27.86 -15.13 -24.20
N ILE A 7 -27.25 -15.04 -25.39
CA ILE A 7 -25.80 -15.14 -25.54
C ILE A 7 -25.09 -14.04 -24.71
N ALA A 8 -25.52 -12.79 -24.81
CA ALA A 8 -24.95 -11.69 -24.04
C ALA A 8 -25.04 -11.91 -22.52
N SER A 9 -26.19 -12.42 -22.04
CA SER A 9 -26.39 -12.75 -20.62
C SER A 9 -25.47 -13.88 -20.15
N LEU A 10 -25.28 -14.91 -20.97
CA LEU A 10 -24.36 -16.01 -20.66
C LEU A 10 -22.91 -15.55 -20.61
N LEU A 11 -22.47 -14.71 -21.55
CA LEU A 11 -21.12 -14.14 -21.55
C LEU A 11 -20.88 -13.28 -20.31
N MET A 12 -21.86 -12.44 -19.93
CA MET A 12 -21.78 -11.62 -18.74
C MET A 12 -21.69 -12.48 -17.47
N ALA A 13 -22.53 -13.51 -17.35
CA ALA A 13 -22.50 -14.44 -16.22
C ALA A 13 -21.15 -15.15 -16.10
N THR A 14 -20.61 -15.65 -17.21
CA THR A 14 -19.29 -16.30 -17.26
C THR A 14 -18.18 -15.33 -16.83
N PHE A 15 -18.22 -14.07 -17.29
CA PHE A 15 -17.26 -13.06 -16.91
C PHE A 15 -17.32 -12.75 -15.40
N VAL A 16 -18.52 -12.60 -14.83
CA VAL A 16 -18.68 -12.37 -13.39
C VAL A 16 -18.15 -13.56 -12.57
N ILE A 17 -18.47 -14.80 -12.97
CA ILE A 17 -17.93 -16.01 -12.31
C ILE A 17 -16.40 -16.01 -12.37
N TYR A 18 -15.81 -15.68 -13.51
CA TYR A 18 -14.36 -15.58 -13.68
C TYR A 18 -13.73 -14.57 -12.68
N LEU A 19 -14.35 -13.40 -12.47
CA LEU A 19 -13.88 -12.42 -11.49
C LEU A 19 -13.94 -12.98 -10.06
N PHE A 20 -14.98 -13.70 -9.67
CA PHE A 20 -15.06 -14.36 -8.36
C PHE A 20 -13.98 -15.44 -8.18
N ILE A 21 -13.68 -16.21 -9.23
CA ILE A 21 -12.60 -17.22 -9.19
C ILE A 21 -11.25 -16.53 -8.98
N LEU A 22 -10.95 -15.45 -9.71
CA LEU A 22 -9.72 -14.68 -9.52
C LEU A 22 -9.62 -14.10 -8.12
N GLY A 23 -10.72 -13.54 -7.59
CA GLY A 23 -10.79 -13.06 -6.21
C GLY A 23 -10.48 -14.18 -5.20
N ALA A 24 -11.07 -15.36 -5.38
CA ALA A 24 -10.80 -16.50 -4.52
C ALA A 24 -9.32 -16.96 -4.60
N MET A 25 -8.75 -17.00 -5.79
CA MET A 25 -7.32 -17.35 -5.99
C MET A 25 -6.38 -16.36 -5.29
N SER A 26 -6.73 -15.06 -5.27
CA SER A 26 -5.90 -14.02 -4.64
C SER A 26 -5.76 -14.19 -3.13
N ARG A 27 -6.70 -14.88 -2.46
CA ARG A 27 -6.68 -15.11 -1.02
C ARG A 27 -5.53 -16.02 -0.56
N ASN A 28 -5.08 -16.93 -1.43
CA ASN A 28 -4.03 -17.90 -1.12
C ASN A 28 -2.60 -17.33 -1.22
N GLY A 29 -2.45 -16.09 -1.71
CA GLY A 29 -1.16 -15.40 -1.79
C GLY A 29 -0.74 -14.79 -0.44
N LYS A 30 0.52 -14.36 -0.40
CA LYS A 30 1.09 -13.58 0.70
C LYS A 30 2.04 -12.53 0.17
N ALA A 31 2.28 -11.47 0.95
CA ALA A 31 3.30 -10.48 0.64
C ALA A 31 4.67 -11.13 0.46
N PRO A 32 5.50 -10.70 -0.52
CA PRO A 32 6.81 -11.28 -0.77
C PRO A 32 7.80 -11.08 0.38
N GLY A 33 7.58 -10.07 1.23
CA GLY A 33 8.51 -9.73 2.31
C GLY A 33 9.71 -8.94 1.81
N LEU A 34 10.74 -8.84 2.66
CA LEU A 34 11.98 -8.18 2.30
C LEU A 34 12.87 -9.11 1.48
N ILE A 35 13.41 -8.59 0.38
CA ILE A 35 14.41 -9.23 -0.46
C ILE A 35 15.71 -8.44 -0.29
N GLU A 36 16.74 -9.08 0.27
CA GLU A 36 18.02 -8.42 0.58
C GLU A 36 17.86 -7.13 1.40
N GLY A 37 16.89 -7.14 2.35
CA GLY A 37 16.62 -5.98 3.21
C GLY A 37 15.78 -4.86 2.60
N SER A 38 15.32 -4.98 1.36
CA SER A 38 14.46 -4.03 0.66
C SER A 38 13.11 -4.63 0.31
N LEU A 39 12.10 -3.79 0.08
CA LEU A 39 10.80 -4.24 -0.45
C LEU A 39 10.99 -4.83 -1.86
N ALA A 40 10.21 -5.84 -2.20
CA ALA A 40 10.29 -6.48 -3.51
C ALA A 40 10.00 -5.51 -4.66
N ARG A 41 10.69 -5.68 -5.78
CA ARG A 41 10.39 -4.94 -7.03
C ARG A 41 8.96 -5.22 -7.50
N CYS A 42 8.36 -4.24 -8.14
CA CYS A 42 7.10 -4.46 -8.84
C CYS A 42 7.33 -5.36 -10.07
N PRO A 43 6.40 -6.28 -10.37
CA PRO A 43 6.39 -6.96 -11.65
C PRO A 43 6.08 -5.97 -12.78
N ASP A 44 6.34 -6.35 -14.04
CA ASP A 44 6.01 -5.51 -15.20
C ASP A 44 4.49 -5.49 -15.48
N LYS A 45 3.72 -4.98 -14.50
CA LYS A 45 2.26 -4.83 -14.53
C LYS A 45 1.87 -3.54 -13.81
N PRO A 46 0.86 -2.80 -14.28
CA PRO A 46 0.47 -1.50 -13.70
C PRO A 46 -0.24 -1.60 -12.34
N ASN A 47 -0.42 -2.78 -11.77
CA ASN A 47 -1.13 -3.04 -10.53
C ASN A 47 -0.21 -3.12 -9.29
N CYS A 48 0.94 -2.46 -9.34
CA CYS A 48 1.90 -2.36 -8.25
C CYS A 48 2.54 -0.98 -8.22
N VAL A 49 2.83 -0.49 -7.00
CA VAL A 49 3.69 0.67 -6.75
C VAL A 49 4.69 0.36 -5.64
N CYS A 50 5.88 0.97 -5.72
CA CYS A 50 6.93 0.80 -4.72
C CYS A 50 7.83 2.04 -4.64
N SER A 51 8.23 2.45 -3.44
CA SER A 51 9.08 3.62 -3.22
C SER A 51 10.59 3.32 -3.14
N GLU A 52 11.00 2.07 -3.26
CA GLU A 52 12.42 1.68 -3.16
C GLU A 52 13.20 1.93 -4.46
N TYR A 53 12.53 2.00 -5.60
CA TYR A 53 13.18 1.94 -6.92
C TYR A 53 12.83 3.16 -7.77
N ASP A 54 13.53 4.26 -7.56
CA ASP A 54 13.33 5.57 -8.21
C ASP A 54 13.51 5.55 -9.75
N LYS A 55 14.32 4.63 -10.25
CA LYS A 55 14.52 4.44 -11.70
C LYS A 55 13.36 3.79 -12.41
N ASP A 56 12.49 3.08 -11.67
CA ASP A 56 11.27 2.48 -12.18
C ASP A 56 10.11 3.49 -12.13
N THR A 57 10.18 4.51 -12.96
CA THR A 57 9.28 5.67 -12.96
C THR A 57 7.79 5.31 -13.07
N ARG A 58 7.47 4.17 -13.67
CA ARG A 58 6.10 3.67 -13.84
C ARG A 58 5.47 3.23 -12.51
N HIS A 59 6.26 2.57 -11.68
CA HIS A 59 5.82 2.01 -10.39
C HIS A 59 6.23 2.89 -9.21
N TYR A 60 7.12 3.84 -9.43
CA TYR A 60 7.67 4.66 -8.37
C TYR A 60 6.61 5.55 -7.70
N ILE A 61 6.70 5.62 -6.38
CA ILE A 61 6.08 6.60 -5.51
C ILE A 61 7.15 7.16 -4.56
N THR A 62 6.99 8.40 -4.12
CA THR A 62 7.94 9.02 -3.20
C THR A 62 7.90 8.35 -1.83
N PRO A 63 9.03 7.98 -1.22
CA PRO A 63 9.07 7.52 0.18
C PRO A 63 8.66 8.65 1.12
N ILE A 64 8.21 8.28 2.33
CA ILE A 64 7.76 9.25 3.34
C ILE A 64 8.95 9.62 4.21
N ALA A 65 9.27 10.90 4.32
CA ALA A 65 10.33 11.37 5.21
C ALA A 65 9.95 11.19 6.68
N ILE A 66 10.91 10.74 7.49
CA ILE A 66 10.80 10.63 8.95
C ILE A 66 11.51 11.84 9.58
N PRO A 67 10.85 12.65 10.41
CA PRO A 67 11.52 13.71 11.15
C PRO A 67 12.52 13.12 12.17
N GLU A 68 13.57 13.87 12.50
CA GLU A 68 14.60 13.44 13.46
C GLU A 68 14.07 13.25 14.89
N ARG A 69 12.94 13.86 15.21
CA ARG A 69 12.32 13.82 16.54
C ARG A 69 10.87 13.37 16.46
N GLY A 70 10.36 12.78 17.54
CA GLY A 70 8.94 12.39 17.63
C GLY A 70 8.62 11.05 16.97
N THR A 71 9.60 10.15 16.93
CA THR A 71 9.46 8.80 16.32
C THR A 71 9.03 7.72 17.32
N ASP A 72 8.84 8.07 18.61
CA ASP A 72 8.59 7.10 19.68
C ASP A 72 7.37 6.18 19.44
N HIS A 73 6.40 6.63 18.65
CA HIS A 73 5.19 5.86 18.30
C HIS A 73 5.09 5.56 16.82
N LEU A 74 6.19 5.67 16.05
CA LEU A 74 6.14 5.55 14.59
C LEU A 74 5.53 4.23 14.13
N LEU A 75 5.99 3.11 14.68
CA LEU A 75 5.52 1.77 14.32
C LEU A 75 4.03 1.60 14.64
N SER A 76 3.59 2.04 15.83
CA SER A 76 2.19 1.98 16.22
C SER A 76 1.30 2.89 15.38
N ASN A 77 1.76 4.08 15.02
CA ASN A 77 1.05 5.00 14.13
C ASN A 77 0.89 4.42 12.73
N ILE A 78 1.95 3.79 12.18
CA ILE A 78 1.89 3.09 10.89
C ILE A 78 0.85 1.96 10.94
N LYS A 79 0.93 1.10 11.96
CA LYS A 79 0.01 -0.03 12.14
C LYS A 79 -1.44 0.42 12.27
N ASN A 80 -1.71 1.39 13.15
CA ASN A 80 -3.05 1.93 13.33
C ASN A 80 -3.58 2.57 12.04
N THR A 81 -2.74 3.33 11.32
CA THR A 81 -3.13 3.91 10.03
C THR A 81 -3.52 2.84 9.00
N ILE A 82 -2.78 1.73 8.92
CA ILE A 82 -3.12 0.61 8.04
C ILE A 82 -4.48 0.01 8.41
N ILE A 83 -4.71 -0.23 9.72
CA ILE A 83 -5.98 -0.78 10.24
C ILE A 83 -7.14 0.18 9.97
N ASP A 84 -6.97 1.47 10.25
CA ASP A 84 -7.99 2.51 10.01
C ASP A 84 -8.33 2.70 8.51
N MET A 85 -7.43 2.28 7.63
CA MET A 85 -7.66 2.24 6.19
C MET A 85 -8.35 0.95 5.71
N GLY A 86 -8.68 0.03 6.63
CA GLY A 86 -9.32 -1.26 6.32
C GLY A 86 -8.32 -2.39 6.02
N GLY A 87 -7.04 -2.21 6.32
CA GLY A 87 -6.01 -3.23 6.16
C GLY A 87 -6.05 -4.28 7.28
N SER A 88 -5.82 -5.54 6.94
CA SER A 88 -5.65 -6.65 7.87
C SER A 88 -4.18 -6.98 8.01
N MET A 89 -3.61 -6.84 9.21
CA MET A 89 -2.20 -7.12 9.48
C MET A 89 -1.87 -8.60 9.23
N GLN A 90 -0.78 -8.87 8.51
CA GLN A 90 -0.33 -10.20 8.14
C GLN A 90 1.02 -10.55 8.78
N ALA A 91 1.92 -9.59 8.89
CA ALA A 91 3.23 -9.76 9.51
C ALA A 91 3.73 -8.44 10.13
N GLU A 92 4.53 -8.57 11.19
CA GLU A 92 5.25 -7.48 11.82
C GLU A 92 6.59 -8.04 12.32
N THR A 93 7.69 -7.53 11.80
CA THR A 93 9.03 -8.00 12.16
C THR A 93 10.01 -6.84 12.14
N GLY A 94 10.43 -6.35 13.31
CA GLY A 94 11.36 -5.23 13.42
C GLY A 94 10.81 -3.97 12.74
N GLN A 95 11.45 -3.56 11.64
CA GLN A 95 11.09 -2.36 10.87
C GLN A 95 10.23 -2.66 9.63
N TYR A 96 9.68 -3.87 9.54
CA TYR A 96 8.84 -4.31 8.42
C TYR A 96 7.44 -4.68 8.90
N LEU A 97 6.43 -4.20 8.16
CA LEU A 97 5.03 -4.58 8.35
C LEU A 97 4.44 -5.03 7.00
N ALA A 98 3.59 -6.04 7.05
CA ALA A 98 2.76 -6.43 5.93
C ALA A 98 1.30 -6.50 6.33
N ALA A 99 0.44 -6.04 5.44
CA ALA A 99 -1.01 -6.12 5.57
C ALA A 99 -1.64 -6.51 4.24
N SER A 100 -2.89 -6.94 4.28
CA SER A 100 -3.69 -7.19 3.08
C SER A 100 -4.93 -6.31 3.07
N PHE A 101 -5.36 -5.92 1.87
CA PHE A 101 -6.60 -5.22 1.62
C PHE A 101 -7.46 -6.07 0.69
N SER A 102 -8.73 -6.21 1.00
CA SER A 102 -9.67 -6.98 0.18
C SER A 102 -10.71 -6.06 -0.46
N SER A 103 -11.07 -6.30 -1.72
CA SER A 103 -12.18 -5.60 -2.35
C SER A 103 -13.52 -6.19 -1.89
N ASP A 104 -14.52 -5.31 -1.68
CA ASP A 104 -15.82 -5.70 -1.12
C ASP A 104 -16.60 -6.64 -2.03
N LEU A 105 -16.57 -6.44 -3.36
CA LEU A 105 -17.44 -7.15 -4.29
C LEU A 105 -16.88 -8.54 -4.68
N PHE A 106 -15.66 -8.60 -5.18
CA PHE A 106 -15.08 -9.85 -5.71
C PHE A 106 -14.07 -10.49 -4.77
N GLY A 107 -13.70 -9.82 -3.67
CA GLY A 107 -12.74 -10.32 -2.70
C GLY A 107 -11.31 -10.40 -3.24
N PHE A 108 -10.93 -9.57 -4.22
CA PHE A 108 -9.54 -9.43 -4.64
C PHE A 108 -8.67 -8.95 -3.49
N VAL A 109 -7.53 -9.57 -3.31
CA VAL A 109 -6.58 -9.24 -2.25
C VAL A 109 -5.35 -8.56 -2.83
N ASP A 110 -5.02 -7.40 -2.24
CA ASP A 110 -3.78 -6.67 -2.49
C ASP A 110 -2.88 -6.77 -1.26
N ASP A 111 -1.58 -6.89 -1.47
CA ASP A 111 -0.56 -6.77 -0.42
C ASP A 111 -0.15 -5.32 -0.24
N PHE A 112 0.00 -4.91 1.02
CA PHE A 112 0.51 -3.61 1.42
C PHE A 112 1.67 -3.81 2.39
N GLU A 113 2.85 -3.34 2.02
CA GLU A 113 4.08 -3.54 2.75
C GLU A 113 4.71 -2.20 3.10
N VAL A 114 5.22 -2.11 4.32
CA VAL A 114 5.92 -0.92 4.83
C VAL A 114 7.25 -1.36 5.40
N ARG A 115 8.33 -0.66 5.02
CA ARG A 115 9.67 -0.78 5.62
C ARG A 115 10.14 0.56 6.14
N ILE A 116 10.55 0.60 7.39
CA ILE A 116 11.11 1.78 8.02
C ILE A 116 12.63 1.73 7.84
N ASP A 117 13.20 2.76 7.19
CA ASP A 117 14.64 2.93 7.02
C ASP A 117 15.11 4.08 7.91
N LEU A 118 15.52 3.75 9.14
CA LEU A 118 16.00 4.74 10.10
C LEU A 118 17.33 5.37 9.67
N SER A 119 18.14 4.65 8.88
CA SER A 119 19.43 5.17 8.43
C SER A 119 19.28 6.29 7.38
N ARG A 120 18.23 6.22 6.59
CA ARG A 120 17.89 7.20 5.56
C ARG A 120 16.79 8.17 6.00
N HIS A 121 16.24 7.98 7.21
CA HIS A 121 15.11 8.74 7.72
C HIS A 121 13.91 8.72 6.77
N VAL A 122 13.53 7.54 6.25
CA VAL A 122 12.39 7.38 5.35
C VAL A 122 11.58 6.12 5.66
N ILE A 123 10.30 6.16 5.31
CA ILE A 123 9.42 5.00 5.27
C ILE A 123 9.20 4.64 3.80
N HIS A 124 9.55 3.42 3.46
CA HIS A 124 9.24 2.84 2.16
C HIS A 124 7.90 2.12 2.20
N VAL A 125 7.18 2.20 1.06
CA VAL A 125 5.86 1.60 0.90
C VAL A 125 5.82 0.83 -0.41
N ARG A 126 5.20 -0.36 -0.38
CA ARG A 126 4.83 -1.13 -1.56
C ARG A 126 3.36 -1.52 -1.46
N SER A 127 2.61 -1.38 -2.55
CA SER A 127 1.23 -1.86 -2.66
C SER A 127 1.04 -2.56 -3.99
N ALA A 128 0.56 -3.80 -3.97
CA ALA A 128 0.49 -4.63 -5.18
C ALA A 128 -0.67 -5.63 -5.13
N SER A 129 -1.35 -5.79 -6.25
CA SER A 129 -2.37 -6.84 -6.39
C SER A 129 -1.73 -8.21 -6.56
N ARG A 130 -2.28 -9.22 -5.88
CA ARG A 130 -1.82 -10.61 -5.97
C ARG A 130 -2.15 -11.26 -7.31
N VAL A 131 -3.24 -10.83 -7.94
CA VAL A 131 -3.74 -11.38 -9.21
C VAL A 131 -4.13 -10.26 -10.18
N GLY A 132 -4.34 -10.62 -11.43
CA GLY A 132 -4.76 -9.69 -12.48
C GLY A 132 -3.60 -8.90 -13.08
N THR A 133 -3.95 -8.00 -14.00
CA THR A 133 -2.98 -7.14 -14.71
C THR A 133 -3.13 -5.69 -14.33
N SER A 134 -4.36 -5.22 -14.09
CA SER A 134 -4.65 -3.82 -13.74
C SER A 134 -5.56 -3.76 -12.52
N ASP A 135 -5.31 -2.78 -11.66
CA ASP A 135 -6.10 -2.48 -10.47
C ASP A 135 -6.82 -1.13 -10.57
N LEU A 136 -6.85 -0.52 -11.76
CA LEU A 136 -7.42 0.82 -12.01
C LEU A 136 -6.81 1.91 -11.10
N GLY A 137 -5.55 1.73 -10.68
CA GLY A 137 -4.80 2.66 -9.84
C GLY A 137 -5.15 2.60 -8.35
N VAL A 138 -5.83 1.56 -7.89
CA VAL A 138 -6.21 1.39 -6.47
C VAL A 138 -4.97 1.31 -5.57
N ASN A 139 -3.93 0.56 -5.96
CA ASN A 139 -2.71 0.44 -5.18
C ASN A 139 -1.98 1.78 -5.03
N ARG A 140 -1.89 2.58 -6.11
CA ARG A 140 -1.30 3.92 -6.05
C ARG A 140 -2.08 4.85 -5.13
N LYS A 141 -3.40 4.91 -5.28
CA LYS A 141 -4.27 5.74 -4.42
C LYS A 141 -4.17 5.34 -2.95
N ARG A 142 -4.08 4.05 -2.66
CA ARG A 142 -3.90 3.53 -1.29
C ARG A 142 -2.57 3.99 -0.69
N ALA A 143 -1.48 3.82 -1.43
CA ALA A 143 -0.16 4.24 -0.98
C ALA A 143 -0.06 5.76 -0.76
N GLU A 144 -0.63 6.57 -1.66
CA GLU A 144 -0.70 8.03 -1.52
C GLU A 144 -1.57 8.46 -0.33
N ALA A 145 -2.72 7.79 -0.11
CA ALA A 145 -3.59 8.06 1.03
C ALA A 145 -2.88 7.72 2.36
N PHE A 146 -2.16 6.60 2.42
CA PHE A 146 -1.33 6.23 3.55
C PHE A 146 -0.25 7.27 3.81
N SER A 147 0.54 7.63 2.78
CA SER A 147 1.60 8.64 2.89
C SER A 147 1.07 9.95 3.44
N LYS A 148 -0.07 10.42 2.93
CA LYS A 148 -0.71 11.66 3.41
C LYS A 148 -1.14 11.58 4.87
N ARG A 149 -1.66 10.43 5.33
CA ARG A 149 -2.07 10.25 6.73
C ARG A 149 -0.86 10.24 7.66
N ILE A 150 0.17 9.46 7.33
CA ILE A 150 1.41 9.38 8.11
C ILE A 150 2.11 10.74 8.19
N SER A 151 2.27 11.46 7.07
CA SER A 151 2.92 12.77 7.05
C SER A 151 2.17 13.82 7.90
N ARG A 152 0.85 13.70 8.05
CA ARG A 152 0.07 14.60 8.91
C ARG A 152 0.24 14.31 10.40
N MET A 153 0.56 13.08 10.77
CA MET A 153 0.79 12.68 12.16
C MET A 153 2.20 13.05 12.63
N MET A 154 3.15 13.20 11.67
CA MET A 154 4.52 13.61 11.96
C MET A 154 4.62 15.15 11.88
N PRO A 155 4.84 15.85 13.00
CA PRO A 155 4.93 17.32 13.00
C PRO A 155 6.09 17.76 12.09
N SER A 156 5.81 18.74 11.23
CA SER A 156 6.84 19.37 10.39
C SER A 156 7.86 20.08 11.30
N MET A 157 9.14 19.92 11.02
CA MET A 157 10.28 20.50 11.76
C MET A 157 10.27 22.03 11.80
N GLU A 158 9.41 22.69 11.03
CA GLU A 158 9.41 24.14 10.82
C GLU A 158 8.78 24.94 11.97
N GLN A 159 8.07 24.32 12.91
CA GLN A 159 7.40 25.05 14.00
C GLN A 159 8.17 25.11 15.32
N SER A 160 9.35 24.49 15.43
CA SER A 160 10.13 24.48 16.68
C SER A 160 11.20 25.60 16.79
N SER A 161 11.39 26.41 15.74
CA SER A 161 12.40 27.47 15.76
C SER A 161 11.88 28.86 16.19
N ILE A 162 10.58 28.99 16.51
CA ILE A 162 9.99 30.25 16.98
C ILE A 162 9.46 30.05 18.40
N ALA A 163 10.37 29.78 19.34
CA ALA A 163 10.14 30.14 20.74
C ALA A 163 10.70 31.55 20.93
N PRO A 164 9.89 32.57 21.26
CA PRO A 164 10.43 33.88 21.59
C PRO A 164 11.23 33.73 22.89
N SER A 165 12.52 34.08 22.83
CA SER A 165 13.33 34.34 24.02
C SER A 165 12.63 35.43 24.80
N GLY A 166 12.00 35.06 25.92
CA GLY A 166 11.41 36.01 26.84
C GLY A 166 12.47 36.95 27.36
N PRO A 167 12.15 38.23 27.59
CA PRO A 167 13.10 39.21 28.17
C PRO A 167 13.38 38.84 29.62
N GLY A 168 14.69 38.76 29.95
CA GLY A 168 15.22 38.75 31.31
C GLY A 168 15.12 40.12 31.97
#